data_0a4efffb858d38aae38ba8eed54b4c0c
#
_entry.id   0a4efffb858d38aae38ba8eed54b4c0c
#
_cell.length_a   1.000
_cell.length_b   1.000
_cell.length_c   1.000
_cell.angle_alpha   90.00
_cell.angle_beta   90.00
_cell.angle_gamma   90.00
#
_symmetry.space_group_name_H-M   'P 1'
#
loop_
_entity.id
_entity.type
_entity.pdbx_description
1 polymer ?
#
loop_
_entity_poly.entity_id
_entity_poly.type
_entity_poly.pdbx_seq_one_letter_code
_entity_poly.pdbx_strand_id
1 'polypeptide(L)'
;MTMEITYLSNSGFLVRDGGTLLLFDDYADPAHAVERALEQAYDRFYIFASHAHFDHFDTHIRDYADRVTQYIFSYDIRSTKRVKSFPQNAITYMAAYSDWTDGYLHVTAFDSTDVGVSFLVETAEGRRIFHAGDFNWWHWEGDTHENQMLARNAFRKQMKKLEGMEADLAFFPVDARMGNSWDMGIREFVCCTKLSGFVTMHNETGIASGNLWTPPEDFFAQGKAIPFWTPKQAGETRIWDDGFHET
;
A
#
# COMPACT_ATOMS: atom_id res chain seq x y z
N MET A 1 14.47 0.58 15.98
CA MET A 1 13.98 -0.80 15.63
C MET A 1 13.79 -0.86 14.12
N THR A 2 14.08 -1.99 13.53
CA THR A 2 13.99 -2.23 12.08
C THR A 2 12.62 -2.76 11.71
N MET A 3 12.10 -2.39 10.53
CA MET A 3 10.97 -3.07 9.89
C MET A 3 11.48 -4.03 8.83
N GLU A 4 10.88 -5.21 8.73
CA GLU A 4 11.09 -6.13 7.61
C GLU A 4 9.90 -6.00 6.66
N ILE A 5 10.19 -5.82 5.37
CA ILE A 5 9.19 -5.58 4.34
C ILE A 5 9.37 -6.61 3.25
N THR A 6 8.34 -7.41 3.00
CA THR A 6 8.33 -8.43 1.94
C THR A 6 7.27 -8.08 0.89
N TYR A 7 7.70 -8.01 -0.35
CA TYR A 7 6.82 -7.86 -1.51
C TYR A 7 6.16 -9.19 -1.86
N LEU A 8 4.85 -9.21 -2.03
CA LEU A 8 4.10 -10.41 -2.40
C LEU A 8 3.77 -10.43 -3.89
N SER A 9 2.89 -9.54 -4.32
CA SER A 9 2.47 -9.35 -5.72
C SER A 9 1.69 -8.06 -5.85
N ASN A 10 1.73 -7.37 -7.00
CA ASN A 10 1.02 -6.13 -7.33
C ASN A 10 1.16 -5.04 -6.24
N SER A 11 0.13 -4.86 -5.43
CA SER A 11 0.12 -3.94 -4.28
C SER A 11 0.22 -4.67 -2.94
N GLY A 12 0.49 -5.98 -2.96
CA GLY A 12 0.58 -6.85 -1.80
C GLY A 12 1.92 -6.75 -1.07
N PHE A 13 1.89 -6.43 0.23
CA PHE A 13 3.08 -6.37 1.08
C PHE A 13 2.80 -6.96 2.46
N LEU A 14 3.79 -7.68 2.98
CA LEU A 14 3.88 -8.06 4.37
C LEU A 14 4.93 -7.18 5.07
N VAL A 15 4.52 -6.51 6.13
CA VAL A 15 5.42 -5.70 6.97
C VAL A 15 5.46 -6.29 8.37
N ARG A 16 6.66 -6.55 8.87
CA ARG A 16 6.91 -6.91 10.26
C ARG A 16 7.56 -5.73 10.98
N ASP A 17 6.88 -5.22 12.00
CA ASP A 17 7.38 -4.19 12.90
C ASP A 17 7.38 -4.73 14.34
N GLY A 18 8.55 -5.15 14.82
CA GLY A 18 8.66 -5.89 16.08
C GLY A 18 7.82 -7.17 16.08
N GLY A 19 6.90 -7.30 17.04
CA GLY A 19 5.95 -8.41 17.14
C GLY A 19 4.68 -8.25 16.31
N THR A 20 4.53 -7.15 15.55
CA THR A 20 3.33 -6.88 14.76
C THR A 20 3.55 -7.23 13.29
N LEU A 21 2.61 -7.98 12.71
CA LEU A 21 2.52 -8.26 11.29
C LEU A 21 1.38 -7.45 10.67
N LEU A 22 1.68 -6.75 9.57
CA LEU A 22 0.73 -5.99 8.77
C LEU A 22 0.75 -6.55 7.35
N LEU A 23 -0.36 -7.10 6.89
CA LEU A 23 -0.53 -7.64 5.55
C LEU A 23 -1.45 -6.73 4.76
N PHE A 24 -0.94 -6.15 3.69
CA PHE A 24 -1.67 -5.24 2.81
C PHE A 24 -1.97 -5.89 1.47
N ASP A 25 -3.22 -5.75 1.00
CA ASP A 25 -3.69 -6.08 -0.35
C ASP A 25 -3.15 -7.40 -0.91
N ASP A 26 -3.17 -8.46 -0.07
CA ASP A 26 -2.72 -9.79 -0.45
C ASP A 26 -3.79 -10.49 -1.29
N TYR A 27 -3.62 -10.45 -2.61
CA TYR A 27 -4.42 -11.25 -3.52
C TYR A 27 -3.67 -12.51 -4.01
N ALA A 28 -2.34 -12.51 -3.90
CA ALA A 28 -1.48 -13.62 -4.28
C ALA A 28 -0.14 -13.55 -3.54
N ASP A 29 0.28 -14.66 -2.96
CA ASP A 29 1.62 -14.85 -2.37
C ASP A 29 2.32 -16.08 -2.97
N PRO A 30 2.81 -15.99 -4.22
CA PRO A 30 3.44 -17.12 -4.89
C PRO A 30 4.76 -17.57 -4.23
N ALA A 31 5.31 -16.75 -3.35
CA ALA A 31 6.50 -17.07 -2.58
C ALA A 31 6.19 -17.71 -1.21
N HIS A 32 4.92 -17.84 -0.81
CA HIS A 32 4.51 -18.32 0.50
C HIS A 32 5.19 -17.57 1.67
N ALA A 33 5.35 -16.26 1.51
CA ALA A 33 6.04 -15.42 2.49
C ALA A 33 5.21 -15.24 3.77
N VAL A 34 3.89 -15.14 3.62
CA VAL A 34 2.97 -14.98 4.74
C VAL A 34 2.97 -16.22 5.63
N GLU A 35 2.87 -17.43 5.04
CA GLU A 35 2.92 -18.67 5.81
C GLU A 35 4.23 -18.80 6.57
N ARG A 36 5.38 -18.52 5.93
CA ARG A 36 6.68 -18.54 6.60
C ARG A 36 6.80 -17.53 7.74
N ALA A 37 6.21 -16.34 7.57
CA ALA A 37 6.20 -15.32 8.62
C ALA A 37 5.33 -15.74 9.82
N LEU A 38 4.22 -16.45 9.56
CA LEU A 38 3.33 -16.97 10.59
C LEU A 38 3.88 -18.18 11.33
N GLU A 39 4.93 -18.85 10.83
CA GLU A 39 5.68 -19.89 11.56
C GLU A 39 6.63 -19.29 12.62
N GLN A 40 6.97 -18.01 12.50
CA GLN A 40 7.80 -17.31 13.46
C GLN A 40 6.93 -16.71 14.58
N ALA A 41 7.55 -16.35 15.72
CA ALA A 41 6.83 -15.68 16.79
C ALA A 41 6.37 -14.27 16.37
N TYR A 42 5.12 -13.98 16.68
CA TYR A 42 4.50 -12.65 16.54
C TYR A 42 3.46 -12.47 17.65
N ASP A 43 3.10 -11.22 17.94
CA ASP A 43 2.11 -10.89 18.95
C ASP A 43 0.75 -10.57 18.34
N ARG A 44 0.76 -9.93 17.15
CA ARG A 44 -0.45 -9.47 16.45
C ARG A 44 -0.31 -9.59 14.94
N PHE A 45 -1.42 -9.90 14.28
CA PHE A 45 -1.49 -9.98 12.84
C PHE A 45 -2.73 -9.25 12.31
N TYR A 46 -2.52 -8.22 11.53
CA TYR A 46 -3.58 -7.40 10.91
C TYR A 46 -3.55 -7.55 9.39
N ILE A 47 -4.74 -7.67 8.81
CA ILE A 47 -4.89 -7.80 7.34
C ILE A 47 -5.70 -6.63 6.83
N PHE A 48 -5.14 -5.91 5.88
CA PHE A 48 -5.74 -4.75 5.22
C PHE A 48 -6.13 -5.10 3.79
N ALA A 49 -7.30 -4.61 3.34
CA ALA A 49 -7.67 -4.59 1.95
C ALA A 49 -8.21 -3.21 1.58
N SER A 50 -7.54 -2.55 0.66
CA SER A 50 -7.80 -1.16 0.28
C SER A 50 -9.10 -1.01 -0.50
N HIS A 51 -9.51 -2.02 -1.28
CA HIS A 51 -10.76 -2.03 -2.02
C HIS A 51 -11.12 -3.44 -2.55
N ALA A 52 -12.26 -3.54 -3.21
CA ALA A 52 -12.84 -4.82 -3.61
C ALA A 52 -12.34 -5.39 -4.95
N HIS A 53 -11.40 -4.78 -5.66
CA HIS A 53 -10.87 -5.36 -6.90
C HIS A 53 -10.16 -6.69 -6.62
N PHE A 54 -10.07 -7.56 -7.63
CA PHE A 54 -9.57 -8.93 -7.47
C PHE A 54 -8.08 -9.00 -7.14
N ASP A 55 -7.32 -7.98 -7.54
CA ASP A 55 -5.87 -7.85 -7.36
C ASP A 55 -5.48 -7.11 -6.05
N HIS A 56 -6.48 -6.82 -5.17
CA HIS A 56 -6.30 -6.24 -3.84
C HIS A 56 -7.05 -7.02 -2.75
N PHE A 57 -8.12 -7.74 -3.11
CA PHE A 57 -8.93 -8.50 -2.17
C PHE A 57 -9.28 -9.88 -2.72
N ASP A 58 -8.64 -10.91 -2.20
CA ASP A 58 -8.96 -12.30 -2.46
C ASP A 58 -9.39 -13.03 -1.20
N THR A 59 -10.14 -14.11 -1.37
CA THR A 59 -10.72 -14.87 -0.25
C THR A 59 -9.73 -15.80 0.45
N HIS A 60 -8.54 -16.06 -0.13
CA HIS A 60 -7.53 -16.92 0.50
C HIS A 60 -7.04 -16.36 1.83
N ILE A 61 -7.01 -15.01 2.00
CA ILE A 61 -6.62 -14.39 3.28
C ILE A 61 -7.54 -14.79 4.45
N ARG A 62 -8.72 -15.35 4.18
CA ARG A 62 -9.58 -15.97 5.19
C ARG A 62 -8.95 -17.22 5.82
N ASP A 63 -8.08 -17.90 5.09
CA ASP A 63 -7.45 -19.13 5.57
C ASP A 63 -6.49 -18.87 6.76
N TYR A 64 -6.17 -17.59 6.99
CA TYR A 64 -5.44 -17.12 8.18
C TYR A 64 -6.35 -16.79 9.38
N ALA A 65 -7.66 -16.97 9.29
CA ALA A 65 -8.66 -16.45 10.26
C ALA A 65 -8.38 -16.80 11.73
N ASP A 66 -7.83 -18.00 12.01
CA ASP A 66 -7.50 -18.43 13.37
C ASP A 66 -6.25 -17.72 13.95
N ARG A 67 -5.54 -16.95 13.14
CA ARG A 67 -4.28 -16.27 13.46
C ARG A 67 -4.41 -14.74 13.44
N VAL A 68 -5.44 -14.21 12.76
CA VAL A 68 -5.64 -12.77 12.54
C VAL A 68 -6.19 -12.10 13.80
N THR A 69 -5.56 -11.01 14.19
CA THR A 69 -6.06 -10.14 15.25
C THR A 69 -7.28 -9.35 14.77
N GLN A 70 -7.19 -8.71 13.60
CA GLN A 70 -8.27 -7.94 12.98
C GLN A 70 -8.09 -7.85 11.48
N TYR A 71 -9.19 -7.96 10.73
CA TYR A 71 -9.29 -7.55 9.34
C TYR A 71 -9.74 -6.09 9.27
N ILE A 72 -9.02 -5.27 8.50
CA ILE A 72 -9.31 -3.85 8.32
C ILE A 72 -9.53 -3.61 6.83
N PHE A 73 -10.79 -3.59 6.44
CA PHE A 73 -11.19 -3.54 5.05
C PHE A 73 -11.84 -2.21 4.69
N SER A 74 -11.64 -1.77 3.46
CA SER A 74 -12.40 -0.66 2.92
C SER A 74 -13.91 -0.97 2.92
N TYR A 75 -14.72 0.06 3.10
CA TYR A 75 -16.18 -0.07 3.24
C TYR A 75 -16.86 -0.66 1.99
N ASP A 76 -16.31 -0.47 0.79
CA ASP A 76 -16.85 -1.03 -0.46
C ASP A 76 -16.84 -2.56 -0.48
N ILE A 77 -15.85 -3.19 0.17
CA ILE A 77 -15.75 -4.66 0.31
C ILE A 77 -16.97 -5.25 1.00
N ARG A 78 -17.60 -4.50 1.93
CA ARG A 78 -18.79 -4.94 2.69
C ARG A 78 -19.94 -5.40 1.78
N SER A 79 -20.08 -4.81 0.61
CA SER A 79 -21.15 -5.12 -0.34
C SER A 79 -20.87 -6.37 -1.18
N THR A 80 -19.65 -6.92 -1.16
CA THR A 80 -19.24 -8.05 -1.97
C THR A 80 -19.78 -9.37 -1.42
N LYS A 81 -19.96 -10.38 -2.31
CA LYS A 81 -20.30 -11.72 -1.86
C LYS A 81 -19.11 -12.43 -1.18
N ARG A 82 -17.88 -12.07 -1.59
CA ARG A 82 -16.64 -12.69 -1.11
C ARG A 82 -16.45 -12.53 0.39
N VAL A 83 -16.74 -11.35 0.94
CA VAL A 83 -16.54 -11.06 2.36
C VAL A 83 -17.46 -11.83 3.29
N LYS A 84 -18.58 -12.39 2.78
CA LYS A 84 -19.54 -13.15 3.61
C LYS A 84 -18.95 -14.43 4.21
N SER A 85 -17.87 -14.94 3.63
CA SER A 85 -17.18 -16.14 4.13
C SER A 85 -16.20 -15.87 5.28
N PHE A 86 -15.92 -14.60 5.59
CA PHE A 86 -15.01 -14.20 6.66
C PHE A 86 -15.72 -14.16 8.03
N PRO A 87 -14.98 -14.26 9.14
CA PRO A 87 -15.55 -14.09 10.49
C PRO A 87 -15.97 -12.61 10.69
N GLN A 88 -17.26 -12.35 10.60
CA GLN A 88 -17.82 -10.97 10.54
C GLN A 88 -17.51 -10.13 11.79
N ASN A 89 -17.31 -10.77 12.94
CA ASN A 89 -16.93 -10.11 14.19
C ASN A 89 -15.45 -9.69 14.25
N ALA A 90 -14.61 -10.19 13.34
CA ALA A 90 -13.21 -9.84 13.22
C ALA A 90 -12.93 -8.80 12.11
N ILE A 91 -13.97 -8.20 11.51
CA ILE A 91 -13.82 -7.22 10.42
C ILE A 91 -14.19 -5.83 10.92
N THR A 92 -13.28 -4.89 10.71
CA THR A 92 -13.54 -3.45 10.74
C THR A 92 -13.64 -2.93 9.32
N TYR A 93 -14.74 -2.23 8.98
CA TYR A 93 -14.90 -1.57 7.70
C TYR A 93 -14.61 -0.08 7.84
N MET A 94 -13.68 0.43 7.05
CA MET A 94 -13.27 1.82 7.07
C MET A 94 -13.80 2.59 5.85
N ALA A 95 -14.48 3.67 6.10
CA ALA A 95 -14.84 4.66 5.09
C ALA A 95 -13.72 5.72 4.98
N ALA A 96 -13.67 6.42 3.85
CA ALA A 96 -12.76 7.55 3.71
C ALA A 96 -12.90 8.56 4.87
N TYR A 97 -11.77 9.01 5.40
CA TYR A 97 -11.65 9.95 6.52
C TYR A 97 -12.18 9.43 7.86
N SER A 98 -12.26 8.12 8.02
CA SER A 98 -12.51 7.50 9.33
C SER A 98 -11.21 7.06 10.00
N ASP A 99 -11.26 6.97 11.32
CA ASP A 99 -10.18 6.46 12.16
C ASP A 99 -10.62 5.21 12.90
N TRP A 100 -9.68 4.34 13.18
CA TRP A 100 -9.86 3.15 14.02
C TRP A 100 -8.63 2.89 14.88
N THR A 101 -8.83 2.36 16.07
CA THR A 101 -7.75 1.92 16.95
C THR A 101 -8.20 0.79 17.85
N ASP A 102 -7.29 -0.11 18.18
CA ASP A 102 -7.44 -1.12 19.24
C ASP A 102 -6.47 -0.88 20.42
N GLY A 103 -5.77 0.28 20.40
CA GLY A 103 -4.76 0.65 21.37
C GLY A 103 -3.33 0.19 21.03
N TYR A 104 -3.17 -0.66 20.00
CA TYR A 104 -1.86 -1.08 19.44
C TYR A 104 -1.61 -0.52 18.06
N LEU A 105 -2.66 -0.43 17.25
CA LEU A 105 -2.63 0.32 16.00
C LEU A 105 -3.56 1.53 16.08
N HIS A 106 -3.17 2.60 15.41
CA HIS A 106 -4.08 3.64 14.97
C HIS A 106 -4.09 3.68 13.45
N VAL A 107 -5.26 3.62 12.84
CA VAL A 107 -5.43 3.58 11.39
C VAL A 107 -6.33 4.73 10.96
N THR A 108 -5.82 5.58 10.08
CA THR A 108 -6.60 6.63 9.40
C THR A 108 -6.81 6.23 7.95
N ALA A 109 -8.04 6.24 7.47
CA ALA A 109 -8.37 6.00 6.07
C ALA A 109 -8.50 7.31 5.30
N PHE A 110 -7.92 7.38 4.10
CA PHE A 110 -8.09 8.48 3.15
C PHE A 110 -8.84 8.00 1.91
N ASP A 111 -9.48 8.92 1.22
CA ASP A 111 -10.21 8.61 -0.02
C ASP A 111 -9.24 8.28 -1.17
N SER A 112 -9.65 7.40 -2.07
CA SER A 112 -8.89 7.01 -3.25
C SER A 112 -9.30 7.80 -4.48
N THR A 113 -8.56 7.66 -5.58
CA THR A 113 -8.89 8.15 -6.93
C THR A 113 -9.46 7.06 -7.82
N ASP A 114 -9.46 5.84 -7.34
CA ASP A 114 -10.22 4.73 -7.86
C ASP A 114 -11.32 4.36 -6.84
N VAL A 115 -11.48 3.10 -6.49
CA VAL A 115 -12.41 2.62 -5.46
C VAL A 115 -11.70 2.49 -4.12
N GLY A 116 -12.44 2.53 -3.01
CA GLY A 116 -11.94 2.22 -1.69
C GLY A 116 -11.16 3.34 -1.01
N VAL A 117 -10.11 2.97 -0.27
CA VAL A 117 -9.36 3.88 0.59
C VAL A 117 -7.85 3.61 0.54
N SER A 118 -7.07 4.62 0.93
CA SER A 118 -5.68 4.46 1.35
C SER A 118 -5.62 4.39 2.88
N PHE A 119 -4.61 3.73 3.43
CA PHE A 119 -4.42 3.60 4.87
C PHE A 119 -3.14 4.30 5.34
N LEU A 120 -3.24 5.10 6.39
CA LEU A 120 -2.11 5.50 7.21
C LEU A 120 -2.20 4.71 8.52
N VAL A 121 -1.22 3.86 8.77
CA VAL A 121 -1.13 2.97 9.92
C VAL A 121 -0.02 3.47 10.84
N GLU A 122 -0.37 3.77 12.08
CA GLU A 122 0.60 4.07 13.15
C GLU A 122 0.67 2.86 14.09
N THR A 123 1.86 2.27 14.21
CA THR A 123 2.11 1.09 15.05
C THR A 123 2.39 1.49 16.50
N ALA A 124 2.29 0.52 17.42
CA ALA A 124 2.68 0.72 18.82
C ALA A 124 4.16 1.11 18.99
N GLU A 125 5.00 0.77 18.02
CA GLU A 125 6.42 1.14 17.96
C GLU A 125 6.62 2.61 17.49
N GLY A 126 5.52 3.32 17.17
CA GLY A 126 5.52 4.70 16.68
C GLY A 126 5.89 4.85 15.20
N ARG A 127 5.86 3.76 14.43
CA ARG A 127 6.10 3.79 12.98
C ARG A 127 4.81 4.18 12.25
N ARG A 128 4.97 5.03 11.24
CA ARG A 128 3.89 5.47 10.35
C ARG A 128 4.09 4.90 8.97
N ILE A 129 3.14 4.09 8.53
CA ILE A 129 3.16 3.38 7.26
C ILE A 129 1.95 3.82 6.44
N PHE A 130 2.19 4.38 5.26
CA PHE A 130 1.12 4.72 4.33
C PHE A 130 1.03 3.69 3.19
N HIS A 131 -0.14 3.11 3.00
CA HIS A 131 -0.44 2.24 1.86
C HIS A 131 -1.50 2.90 0.99
N ALA A 132 -1.11 3.27 -0.22
CA ALA A 132 -1.95 4.07 -1.12
C ALA A 132 -3.16 3.30 -1.68
N GLY A 133 -3.14 1.93 -1.69
CA GLY A 133 -4.08 1.19 -2.52
C GLY A 133 -3.97 1.67 -3.96
N ASP A 134 -5.08 1.95 -4.61
CA ASP A 134 -5.10 2.51 -5.97
C ASP A 134 -5.25 4.04 -6.00
N PHE A 135 -4.86 4.71 -4.92
CA PHE A 135 -4.72 6.16 -4.95
C PHE A 135 -3.53 6.56 -5.81
N ASN A 136 -3.79 7.14 -7.00
CA ASN A 136 -2.78 7.61 -7.93
C ASN A 136 -3.34 8.70 -8.86
N TRP A 137 -2.47 9.40 -9.58
CA TRP A 137 -2.84 10.23 -10.72
C TRP A 137 -2.88 9.36 -11.98
N TRP A 138 -4.01 8.70 -12.24
CA TRP A 138 -4.23 7.79 -13.36
C TRP A 138 -4.30 8.53 -14.70
N HIS A 139 -3.15 9.03 -15.16
CA HIS A 139 -3.02 9.75 -16.43
C HIS A 139 -2.68 8.76 -17.56
N TRP A 140 -3.68 8.11 -18.12
CA TRP A 140 -3.48 7.17 -19.22
C TRP A 140 -3.15 7.89 -20.53
N GLU A 141 -2.04 7.55 -21.19
CA GLU A 141 -1.58 8.22 -22.43
C GLU A 141 -2.57 8.09 -23.59
N GLY A 142 -3.34 7.01 -23.67
CA GLY A 142 -4.34 6.79 -24.73
C GLY A 142 -5.72 7.39 -24.45
N ASP A 143 -5.90 8.06 -23.31
CA ASP A 143 -7.21 8.58 -22.92
C ASP A 143 -7.49 9.98 -23.49
N THR A 144 -8.76 10.41 -23.43
CA THR A 144 -9.15 11.75 -23.86
C THR A 144 -8.58 12.82 -22.94
N HIS A 145 -8.37 14.03 -23.46
CA HIS A 145 -7.93 15.16 -22.65
C HIS A 145 -8.90 15.44 -21.49
N GLU A 146 -10.20 15.27 -21.69
CA GLU A 146 -11.21 15.45 -20.66
C GLU A 146 -11.01 14.45 -19.50
N ASN A 147 -10.84 13.15 -19.79
CA ASN A 147 -10.58 12.12 -18.80
C ASN A 147 -9.26 12.36 -18.05
N GLN A 148 -8.21 12.73 -18.77
CA GLN A 148 -6.91 13.10 -18.16
C GLN A 148 -7.05 14.27 -17.19
N MET A 149 -7.86 15.28 -17.53
CA MET A 149 -8.15 16.40 -16.64
C MET A 149 -9.01 16.00 -15.44
N LEU A 150 -9.95 15.09 -15.62
CA LEU A 150 -10.75 14.54 -14.51
C LEU A 150 -9.85 13.76 -13.52
N ALA A 151 -8.98 12.88 -14.02
CA ALA A 151 -8.02 12.14 -13.22
C ALA A 151 -7.10 13.08 -12.42
N ARG A 152 -6.54 14.12 -13.09
CA ARG A 152 -5.74 15.14 -12.44
C ARG A 152 -6.49 15.85 -11.31
N ASN A 153 -7.72 16.27 -11.57
CA ASN A 153 -8.51 17.05 -10.61
C ASN A 153 -8.91 16.17 -9.41
N ALA A 154 -9.27 14.91 -9.65
CA ALA A 154 -9.56 13.93 -8.59
C ALA A 154 -8.33 13.72 -7.71
N PHE A 155 -7.17 13.44 -8.31
CA PHE A 155 -5.92 13.25 -7.60
C PHE A 155 -5.54 14.47 -6.75
N ARG A 156 -5.52 15.65 -7.34
CA ARG A 156 -5.16 16.89 -6.62
C ARG A 156 -6.15 17.30 -5.53
N LYS A 157 -7.41 16.94 -5.68
CA LYS A 157 -8.40 17.11 -4.61
C LYS A 157 -8.03 16.31 -3.38
N GLN A 158 -7.61 15.04 -3.56
CA GLN A 158 -7.20 14.19 -2.45
C GLN A 158 -5.82 14.59 -1.91
N MET A 159 -4.88 14.97 -2.76
CA MET A 159 -3.56 15.47 -2.33
C MET A 159 -3.64 16.62 -1.33
N LYS A 160 -4.64 17.51 -1.44
CA LYS A 160 -4.89 18.57 -0.44
C LYS A 160 -5.21 18.02 0.96
N LYS A 161 -5.72 16.80 1.06
CA LYS A 161 -6.00 16.13 2.35
C LYS A 161 -4.77 15.43 2.92
N LEU A 162 -3.81 15.11 2.05
CA LEU A 162 -2.54 14.47 2.39
C LEU A 162 -1.40 15.48 2.54
N GLU A 163 -1.65 16.76 2.27
CA GLU A 163 -0.61 17.80 2.38
C GLU A 163 0.02 17.84 3.77
N GLY A 164 1.33 17.68 3.82
CA GLY A 164 2.08 17.65 5.07
C GLY A 164 1.94 16.35 5.87
N MET A 165 1.24 15.32 5.36
CA MET A 165 1.19 14.01 5.99
C MET A 165 2.61 13.48 6.17
N GLU A 166 2.88 12.90 7.34
CA GLU A 166 4.17 12.33 7.71
C GLU A 166 4.07 10.81 7.72
N ALA A 167 5.01 10.12 7.08
CA ALA A 167 5.16 8.66 7.17
C ALA A 167 6.63 8.27 7.11
N ASP A 168 6.99 7.22 7.85
CA ASP A 168 8.31 6.59 7.76
C ASP A 168 8.46 5.89 6.42
N LEU A 169 7.39 5.22 5.98
CA LEU A 169 7.37 4.48 4.73
C LEU A 169 6.02 4.64 4.02
N ALA A 170 6.07 4.84 2.70
CA ALA A 170 4.88 4.86 1.85
C ALA A 170 4.97 3.81 0.74
N PHE A 171 3.91 3.05 0.52
CA PHE A 171 3.70 2.20 -0.64
C PHE A 171 2.82 2.94 -1.64
N PHE A 172 3.32 3.15 -2.86
CA PHE A 172 2.63 4.00 -3.83
C PHE A 172 2.67 3.43 -5.25
N PRO A 173 1.55 3.46 -6.02
CA PRO A 173 1.48 2.93 -7.37
C PRO A 173 2.41 3.66 -8.35
N VAL A 174 3.19 2.86 -9.11
CA VAL A 174 3.97 3.32 -10.27
C VAL A 174 3.80 2.27 -11.36
N ASP A 175 2.83 2.45 -12.24
CA ASP A 175 2.33 1.45 -13.16
C ASP A 175 2.89 1.65 -14.57
N ALA A 176 3.66 0.68 -15.08
CA ALA A 176 4.27 0.72 -16.41
C ALA A 176 3.24 0.84 -17.57
N ARG A 177 1.98 0.44 -17.34
CA ARG A 177 0.91 0.57 -18.33
C ARG A 177 0.56 2.04 -18.65
N MET A 178 0.92 2.98 -17.76
CA MET A 178 0.70 4.41 -17.94
C MET A 178 1.72 5.07 -18.89
N GLY A 179 2.68 4.31 -19.44
CA GLY A 179 3.69 4.84 -20.34
C GLY A 179 4.59 5.90 -19.65
N ASN A 180 4.86 7.02 -20.33
CA ASN A 180 5.72 8.07 -19.80
C ASN A 180 5.11 8.84 -18.61
N SER A 181 3.82 8.60 -18.31
CA SER A 181 3.10 9.28 -17.23
C SER A 181 3.11 8.53 -15.90
N TRP A 182 3.80 7.39 -15.82
CA TRP A 182 3.74 6.46 -14.68
C TRP A 182 4.23 7.02 -13.33
N ASP A 183 5.04 8.07 -13.34
CA ASP A 183 5.58 8.65 -12.11
C ASP A 183 4.93 10.00 -11.72
N MET A 184 3.94 10.49 -12.47
CA MET A 184 3.29 11.77 -12.19
C MET A 184 2.69 11.81 -10.79
N GLY A 185 2.02 10.74 -10.38
CA GLY A 185 1.38 10.64 -9.06
C GLY A 185 2.38 10.62 -7.92
N ILE A 186 3.37 9.71 -7.96
CA ILE A 186 4.38 9.59 -6.90
C ILE A 186 5.25 10.86 -6.80
N ARG A 187 5.54 11.52 -7.92
CA ARG A 187 6.29 12.78 -7.94
C ARG A 187 5.56 13.89 -7.18
N GLU A 188 4.27 14.09 -7.43
CA GLU A 188 3.45 15.08 -6.71
C GLU A 188 3.26 14.66 -5.23
N PHE A 189 3.08 13.36 -4.96
CA PHE A 189 2.92 12.82 -3.61
C PHE A 189 4.16 13.07 -2.74
N VAL A 190 5.35 12.74 -3.21
CA VAL A 190 6.63 12.97 -2.50
C VAL A 190 6.87 14.45 -2.24
N CYS A 191 6.49 15.34 -3.18
CA CYS A 191 6.64 16.79 -3.00
C CYS A 191 5.71 17.38 -1.95
N CYS A 192 4.51 16.79 -1.76
CA CYS A 192 3.47 17.35 -0.88
C CYS A 192 3.45 16.71 0.52
N THR A 193 4.15 15.61 0.73
CA THR A 193 4.19 14.86 1.98
C THR A 193 5.58 14.87 2.60
N LYS A 194 5.69 14.37 3.83
CA LYS A 194 6.98 14.24 4.55
C LYS A 194 7.27 12.75 4.75
N LEU A 195 7.99 12.16 3.81
CA LEU A 195 8.33 10.75 3.83
C LEU A 195 9.80 10.55 4.23
N SER A 196 10.09 9.49 4.98
CA SER A 196 11.46 9.02 5.17
C SER A 196 11.89 8.07 4.05
N GLY A 197 10.95 7.34 3.44
CA GLY A 197 11.17 6.53 2.24
C GLY A 197 9.89 6.06 1.58
N PHE A 198 10.01 5.46 0.39
CA PHE A 198 8.86 4.87 -0.30
C PHE A 198 9.21 3.59 -1.07
N VAL A 199 8.18 2.79 -1.31
CA VAL A 199 8.22 1.57 -2.11
C VAL A 199 7.26 1.73 -3.27
N THR A 200 7.70 1.42 -4.48
CA THR A 200 6.79 1.39 -5.64
C THR A 200 5.98 0.09 -5.64
N MET A 201 4.74 0.16 -6.07
CA MET A 201 3.83 -0.98 -6.18
C MET A 201 2.95 -0.87 -7.43
N HIS A 202 2.03 -1.82 -7.63
CA HIS A 202 1.09 -1.86 -8.74
C HIS A 202 1.78 -1.93 -10.12
N ASN A 203 2.85 -2.71 -10.24
CA ASN A 203 3.69 -2.76 -11.44
C ASN A 203 4.02 -4.20 -11.90
N GLU A 204 3.09 -5.14 -11.81
CA GLU A 204 3.31 -6.51 -12.29
C GLU A 204 3.70 -6.57 -13.78
N THR A 205 3.07 -5.76 -14.62
CA THR A 205 3.39 -5.67 -16.05
C THR A 205 4.83 -5.20 -16.26
N GLY A 206 5.29 -4.22 -15.49
CA GLY A 206 6.67 -3.76 -15.53
C GLY A 206 7.66 -4.82 -15.04
N ILE A 207 7.35 -5.50 -13.95
CA ILE A 207 8.17 -6.60 -13.41
C ILE A 207 8.27 -7.71 -14.46
N ALA A 208 7.16 -8.16 -15.03
CA ALA A 208 7.14 -9.25 -16.03
C ALA A 208 7.91 -8.90 -17.33
N SER A 209 7.91 -7.63 -17.72
CA SER A 209 8.64 -7.16 -18.91
C SER A 209 10.08 -6.68 -18.64
N GLY A 210 10.49 -6.63 -17.36
CA GLY A 210 11.77 -6.05 -16.97
C GLY A 210 11.80 -4.51 -17.02
N ASN A 211 10.65 -3.85 -17.20
CA ASN A 211 10.51 -2.41 -17.22
C ASN A 211 10.25 -1.87 -15.80
N LEU A 212 11.31 -1.80 -15.01
CA LEU A 212 11.25 -1.33 -13.63
C LEU A 212 11.48 0.16 -13.55
N TRP A 213 10.64 0.84 -12.79
CA TRP A 213 10.80 2.26 -12.56
C TRP A 213 12.05 2.57 -11.74
N THR A 214 12.77 3.57 -12.19
CA THR A 214 13.84 4.25 -11.45
C THR A 214 13.60 5.75 -11.53
N PRO A 215 13.82 6.51 -10.44
CA PRO A 215 13.59 7.94 -10.47
C PRO A 215 14.49 8.60 -11.54
N PRO A 216 13.91 9.43 -12.43
CA PRO A 216 14.71 10.22 -13.34
C PRO A 216 15.55 11.25 -12.57
N GLU A 217 16.60 11.80 -13.20
CA GLU A 217 17.55 12.74 -12.56
C GLU A 217 16.88 13.93 -11.88
N ASP A 218 15.77 14.41 -12.43
CA ASP A 218 15.01 15.54 -11.92
C ASP A 218 13.95 15.18 -10.88
N PHE A 219 13.80 13.90 -10.54
CA PHE A 219 12.72 13.45 -9.65
C PHE A 219 12.76 14.14 -8.28
N PHE A 220 13.95 14.29 -7.71
CA PHE A 220 14.16 14.97 -6.43
C PHE A 220 14.57 16.44 -6.56
N ALA A 221 14.47 17.06 -7.75
CA ALA A 221 14.94 18.42 -7.98
C ALA A 221 14.26 19.48 -7.10
N GLN A 222 13.03 19.21 -6.61
CA GLN A 222 12.28 20.13 -5.75
C GLN A 222 12.33 19.77 -4.26
N GLY A 223 13.10 18.76 -3.86
CA GLY A 223 13.15 18.28 -2.48
C GLY A 223 14.42 17.51 -2.14
N LYS A 224 14.44 16.99 -0.90
CA LYS A 224 15.52 16.10 -0.46
C LYS A 224 15.33 14.73 -1.10
N ALA A 225 16.39 14.13 -1.63
CA ALA A 225 16.40 12.74 -2.03
C ALA A 225 16.09 11.85 -0.81
N ILE A 226 15.12 10.97 -0.98
CA ILE A 226 14.71 9.99 0.03
C ILE A 226 14.97 8.57 -0.48
N PRO A 227 15.27 7.60 0.38
CA PRO A 227 15.41 6.20 0.01
C PRO A 227 14.14 5.67 -0.67
N PHE A 228 14.32 4.82 -1.69
CA PHE A 228 13.22 4.15 -2.35
C PHE A 228 13.58 2.69 -2.67
N TRP A 229 12.56 1.88 -2.84
CA TRP A 229 12.70 0.51 -3.30
C TRP A 229 11.65 0.21 -4.37
N THR A 230 12.10 -0.36 -5.49
CA THR A 230 11.25 -0.93 -6.54
C THR A 230 11.41 -2.44 -6.51
N PRO A 231 10.41 -3.21 -6.03
CA PRO A 231 10.47 -4.67 -5.99
C PRO A 231 10.62 -5.26 -7.40
N LYS A 232 11.32 -6.39 -7.50
CA LYS A 232 11.61 -7.07 -8.77
C LYS A 232 10.93 -8.42 -8.91
N GLN A 233 10.62 -9.05 -7.79
CA GLN A 233 9.97 -10.36 -7.77
C GLN A 233 9.27 -10.62 -6.45
N ALA A 234 8.24 -11.46 -6.49
CA ALA A 234 7.57 -11.92 -5.28
C ALA A 234 8.53 -12.61 -4.29
N GLY A 235 8.34 -12.36 -3.00
CA GLY A 235 9.18 -12.85 -1.92
C GLY A 235 10.46 -12.04 -1.68
N GLU A 236 10.71 -10.99 -2.48
CA GLU A 236 11.83 -10.09 -2.23
C GLU A 236 11.60 -9.33 -0.92
N THR A 237 12.59 -9.33 -0.04
CA THR A 237 12.53 -8.74 1.30
C THR A 237 13.61 -7.68 1.48
N ARG A 238 13.27 -6.60 2.18
CA ARG A 238 14.20 -5.54 2.60
C ARG A 238 13.99 -5.22 4.07
N ILE A 239 15.09 -4.86 4.74
CA ILE A 239 15.06 -4.26 6.08
C ILE A 239 15.03 -2.74 5.93
N TRP A 240 14.15 -2.10 6.69
CA TRP A 240 14.04 -0.65 6.79
C TRP A 240 14.49 -0.15 8.17
N ASP A 241 15.52 0.72 8.18
CA ASP A 241 16.01 1.44 9.36
C ASP A 241 16.61 2.80 8.95
N ASP A 242 15.78 3.73 8.53
CA ASP A 242 16.15 5.00 7.88
C ASP A 242 16.75 4.84 6.47
N GLY A 243 16.68 3.66 5.89
CA GLY A 243 17.09 3.27 4.56
C GLY A 243 16.78 1.81 4.28
N PHE A 244 16.83 1.38 2.99
CA PHE A 244 16.59 -0.01 2.60
C PHE A 244 17.91 -0.80 2.58
N HIS A 245 17.91 -1.95 3.27
CA HIS A 245 19.03 -2.88 3.32
C HIS A 245 18.60 -4.27 2.81
N GLU A 246 19.55 -5.00 2.22
CA GLU A 246 19.32 -6.41 1.86
C GLU A 246 19.26 -7.27 3.12
N THR A 247 18.45 -8.33 3.07
CA THR A 247 18.30 -9.34 4.13
C THR A 247 19.40 -10.38 4.06
#